data_df86b560dcccf88e9f5fd5e66d85d4d3
#
_entry.id   df86b560dcccf88e9f5fd5e66d85d4d3
#
_cell.length_a   1.000
_cell.length_b   1.000
_cell.length_c   1.000
_cell.angle_alpha   90.00
_cell.angle_beta   90.00
_cell.angle_gamma   90.00
#
_symmetry.space_group_name_H-M   'P 1'
#
loop_
_entity.id
_entity.type
_entity.pdbx_description
1 polymer ?
#
loop_
_entity_poly.entity_id
_entity_poly.type
_entity_poly.pdbx_seq_one_letter_code
_entity_poly.pdbx_strand_id
1 'polypeptide(L)'
;TAEEVIAASGVQQGDNLFALNKSQMISQILTRLPYVDDLSIQRKLPDTLVFYVTESVPVAWVESGGTCWLLDHRCKILEAGDSSLTENLPQVMGLTPLDPSVGGRLTVAPEEQNKLDRLREFFAAIGEMQMTGSLTGFVDLSSDNEIRFGYGADLTVIFPLNGDFDQETYELKRALESMDERGIARSGTLDQNYEGRVTHLLPDRWLPGQPDPTPEGE
;
A
#
# COMPACT_ATOMS: atom_id res chain seq x y z
N THR A 1 1.82 8.06 -20.08
CA THR A 1 2.23 7.73 -21.46
C THR A 1 3.72 8.02 -21.69
N ALA A 2 4.32 7.42 -22.74
CA ALA A 2 5.73 7.68 -23.10
C ALA A 2 5.99 9.16 -23.43
N GLU A 3 5.02 9.80 -24.06
CA GLU A 3 5.11 11.22 -24.45
C GLU A 3 5.16 12.15 -23.22
N GLU A 4 4.38 11.85 -22.18
CA GLU A 4 4.39 12.59 -20.91
C GLU A 4 5.74 12.47 -20.20
N VAL A 5 6.33 11.27 -20.19
CA VAL A 5 7.65 11.04 -19.58
C VAL A 5 8.73 11.85 -20.31
N ILE A 6 8.72 11.86 -21.65
CA ILE A 6 9.65 12.64 -22.46
C ILE A 6 9.44 14.14 -22.19
N ALA A 7 8.20 14.61 -22.20
CA ALA A 7 7.89 16.02 -21.91
C ALA A 7 8.30 16.43 -20.48
N ALA A 8 8.06 15.57 -19.51
CA ALA A 8 8.45 15.81 -18.11
C ALA A 8 9.97 15.83 -17.90
N SER A 9 10.73 15.08 -18.73
CA SER A 9 12.20 15.02 -18.66
C SER A 9 12.86 16.31 -19.09
N GLY A 10 12.18 17.13 -19.92
CA GLY A 10 12.72 18.35 -20.52
C GLY A 10 13.74 18.13 -21.65
N VAL A 11 13.95 16.89 -22.07
CA VAL A 11 14.89 16.55 -23.16
C VAL A 11 14.26 16.85 -24.52
N GLN A 12 15.05 17.37 -25.42
CA GLN A 12 14.66 17.66 -26.80
C GLN A 12 15.53 16.91 -27.82
N GLN A 13 14.95 16.67 -28.98
CA GLN A 13 15.70 16.07 -30.07
C GLN A 13 16.85 17.01 -30.51
N GLY A 14 18.07 16.48 -30.57
CA GLY A 14 19.28 17.26 -30.87
C GLY A 14 20.12 17.64 -29.66
N ASP A 15 19.61 17.38 -28.45
CA ASP A 15 20.38 17.61 -27.22
C ASP A 15 21.63 16.72 -27.17
N ASN A 16 22.71 17.27 -26.60
CA ASN A 16 23.94 16.52 -26.40
C ASN A 16 23.74 15.50 -25.23
N LEU A 17 23.70 14.21 -25.55
CA LEU A 17 23.50 13.14 -24.60
C LEU A 17 24.47 13.17 -23.40
N PHE A 18 25.71 13.64 -23.64
CA PHE A 18 26.71 13.69 -22.57
C PHE A 18 26.53 14.88 -21.62
N ALA A 19 25.88 15.95 -22.09
CA ALA A 19 25.56 17.12 -21.28
C ALA A 19 24.32 16.94 -20.41
N LEU A 20 23.49 15.94 -20.69
CA LEU A 20 22.23 15.69 -19.93
C LEU A 20 22.51 15.20 -18.51
N ASN A 21 21.88 15.84 -17.53
CA ASN A 21 21.92 15.44 -16.13
C ASN A 21 20.79 14.46 -15.79
N LYS A 22 21.14 13.17 -15.74
CA LYS A 22 20.16 12.09 -15.47
C LYS A 22 19.44 12.28 -14.14
N SER A 23 20.12 12.65 -13.07
CA SER A 23 19.52 12.81 -11.74
C SER A 23 18.50 13.94 -11.72
N GLN A 24 18.77 15.04 -12.40
CA GLN A 24 17.85 16.15 -12.55
C GLN A 24 16.59 15.73 -13.33
N MET A 25 16.77 15.00 -14.43
CA MET A 25 15.68 14.49 -15.26
C MET A 25 14.79 13.53 -14.46
N ILE A 26 15.39 12.58 -13.71
CA ILE A 26 14.67 11.65 -12.84
C ILE A 26 13.84 12.43 -11.82
N SER A 27 14.44 13.39 -11.12
CA SER A 27 13.74 14.22 -10.14
C SER A 27 12.56 15.00 -10.76
N GLN A 28 12.74 15.57 -11.94
CA GLN A 28 11.67 16.29 -12.64
C GLN A 28 10.52 15.38 -13.05
N ILE A 29 10.81 14.19 -13.57
CA ILE A 29 9.78 13.22 -13.97
C ILE A 29 9.00 12.74 -12.73
N LEU A 30 9.69 12.31 -11.67
CA LEU A 30 9.05 11.82 -10.44
C LEU A 30 8.18 12.88 -9.75
N THR A 31 8.55 14.16 -9.87
CA THR A 31 7.76 15.27 -9.30
C THR A 31 6.52 15.59 -10.14
N ARG A 32 6.63 15.49 -11.47
CA ARG A 32 5.55 15.86 -12.39
C ARG A 32 4.57 14.74 -12.67
N LEU A 33 5.02 13.50 -12.56
CA LEU A 33 4.24 12.30 -12.87
C LEU A 33 4.09 11.43 -11.60
N PRO A 34 3.05 11.63 -10.81
CA PRO A 34 2.83 10.90 -9.55
C PRO A 34 2.78 9.38 -9.74
N TYR A 35 2.24 8.90 -10.85
CA TYR A 35 2.13 7.49 -11.20
C TYR A 35 3.42 6.84 -11.70
N VAL A 36 4.58 7.50 -11.59
CA VAL A 36 5.89 6.88 -11.83
C VAL A 36 6.46 6.45 -10.49
N ASP A 37 6.65 5.13 -10.30
CA ASP A 37 7.24 4.55 -9.08
C ASP A 37 8.76 4.59 -9.15
N ASP A 38 9.33 3.95 -10.19
CA ASP A 38 10.77 3.92 -10.41
C ASP A 38 11.12 4.29 -11.83
N LEU A 39 12.28 4.91 -11.98
CA LEU A 39 12.76 5.40 -13.26
C LEU A 39 14.27 5.23 -13.39
N SER A 40 14.69 4.54 -14.45
CA SER A 40 16.09 4.51 -14.83
C SER A 40 16.30 5.05 -16.24
N ILE A 41 17.41 5.77 -16.45
CA ILE A 41 17.74 6.40 -17.71
C ILE A 41 19.08 5.86 -18.21
N GLN A 42 19.07 5.26 -19.40
CA GLN A 42 20.27 4.73 -20.04
C GLN A 42 20.57 5.47 -21.34
N ARG A 43 21.87 5.75 -21.55
CA ARG A 43 22.38 6.26 -22.84
C ARG A 43 22.76 5.08 -23.70
N LYS A 44 22.15 4.97 -24.87
CA LYS A 44 22.51 4.00 -25.91
C LYS A 44 23.14 4.74 -27.05
N LEU A 45 24.47 4.65 -27.12
CA LEU A 45 25.25 5.36 -28.18
C LEU A 45 24.87 4.87 -29.57
N PRO A 46 24.98 5.73 -30.60
CA PRO A 46 25.55 7.09 -30.53
C PRO A 46 24.59 8.21 -30.11
N ASP A 47 23.25 8.03 -30.20
CA ASP A 47 22.29 9.13 -30.27
C ASP A 47 20.96 8.86 -29.49
N THR A 48 20.87 7.77 -28.73
CA THR A 48 19.61 7.35 -28.15
C THR A 48 19.61 7.45 -26.62
N LEU A 49 18.51 7.93 -26.06
CA LEU A 49 18.20 7.89 -24.61
C LEU A 49 17.04 6.95 -24.37
N VAL A 50 17.20 6.02 -23.44
CA VAL A 50 16.17 5.03 -23.08
C VAL A 50 15.71 5.28 -21.66
N PHE A 51 14.40 5.41 -21.47
CA PHE A 51 13.73 5.52 -20.17
C PHE A 51 13.10 4.17 -19.86
N TYR A 52 13.46 3.60 -18.72
CA TYR A 52 12.76 2.44 -18.12
C TYR A 52 11.91 2.96 -17.00
N VAL A 53 10.61 2.80 -17.12
CA VAL A 53 9.62 3.37 -16.18
C VAL A 53 8.83 2.23 -15.58
N THR A 54 8.74 2.21 -14.24
CA THR A 54 7.80 1.38 -13.49
C THR A 54 6.64 2.25 -13.05
N GLU A 55 5.43 1.78 -13.26
CA GLU A 55 4.22 2.50 -12.90
C GLU A 55 3.81 2.21 -11.45
N SER A 56 3.47 3.26 -10.70
CA SER A 56 2.81 3.15 -9.40
C SER A 56 1.36 2.73 -9.59
N VAL A 57 0.91 1.77 -8.77
CA VAL A 57 -0.47 1.33 -8.72
C VAL A 57 -1.06 1.73 -7.37
N PRO A 58 -2.27 2.31 -7.31
CA PRO A 58 -2.94 2.58 -6.06
C PRO A 58 -3.26 1.26 -5.33
N VAL A 59 -2.96 1.21 -4.03
CA VAL A 59 -3.20 0.03 -3.18
C VAL A 59 -4.16 0.32 -2.04
N ALA A 60 -4.33 1.59 -1.68
CA ALA A 60 -5.20 2.05 -0.62
C ALA A 60 -5.53 3.53 -0.79
N TRP A 61 -6.36 4.07 0.08
CA TRP A 61 -6.64 5.49 0.15
C TRP A 61 -6.76 5.95 1.61
N VAL A 62 -6.55 7.23 1.86
CA VAL A 62 -6.72 7.87 3.17
C VAL A 62 -7.61 9.11 3.02
N GLU A 63 -8.42 9.39 4.02
CA GLU A 63 -9.26 10.58 4.05
C GLU A 63 -8.55 11.70 4.81
N SER A 64 -8.58 12.92 4.27
CA SER A 64 -8.17 14.12 4.98
C SER A 64 -8.94 15.32 4.48
N GLY A 65 -9.59 16.03 5.39
CA GLY A 65 -10.34 17.26 5.09
C GLY A 65 -11.50 17.08 4.10
N GLY A 66 -12.15 15.91 4.08
CA GLY A 66 -13.23 15.58 3.14
C GLY A 66 -12.76 15.19 1.74
N THR A 67 -11.45 15.02 1.55
CA THR A 67 -10.82 14.57 0.29
C THR A 67 -10.24 13.18 0.45
N CYS A 68 -10.42 12.32 -0.55
CA CYS A 68 -9.81 11.00 -0.64
C CYS A 68 -8.45 11.12 -1.36
N TRP A 69 -7.41 10.57 -0.77
CA TRP A 69 -6.04 10.58 -1.28
C TRP A 69 -5.59 9.16 -1.59
N LEU A 70 -5.36 8.85 -2.85
CA LEU A 70 -4.88 7.53 -3.27
C LEU A 70 -3.42 7.35 -2.94
N LEU A 71 -3.08 6.19 -2.38
CA LEU A 71 -1.74 5.81 -1.95
C LEU A 71 -1.22 4.61 -2.74
N ASP A 72 0.06 4.64 -3.09
CA ASP A 72 0.79 3.45 -3.54
C ASP A 72 1.34 2.64 -2.34
N HIS A 73 2.01 1.53 -2.64
CA HIS A 73 2.61 0.64 -1.64
C HIS A 73 3.70 1.31 -0.77
N ARG A 74 4.24 2.45 -1.18
CA ARG A 74 5.21 3.26 -0.42
C ARG A 74 4.56 4.45 0.30
N CYS A 75 3.22 4.50 0.31
CA CYS A 75 2.44 5.63 0.81
C CYS A 75 2.78 6.96 0.09
N LYS A 76 3.11 6.91 -1.21
CA LYS A 76 3.16 8.07 -2.08
C LYS A 76 1.74 8.42 -2.52
N ILE A 77 1.41 9.69 -2.51
CA ILE A 77 0.09 10.19 -2.91
C ILE A 77 0.05 10.29 -4.44
N LEU A 78 -0.81 9.50 -5.06
CA LEU A 78 -0.94 9.42 -6.51
C LEU A 78 -1.96 10.41 -7.05
N GLU A 79 -3.10 10.52 -6.38
CA GLU A 79 -4.23 11.33 -6.82
C GLU A 79 -5.07 11.78 -5.63
N ALA A 80 -5.84 12.85 -5.83
CA ALA A 80 -6.78 13.37 -4.84
C ALA A 80 -8.14 13.64 -5.50
N GLY A 81 -9.23 13.29 -4.81
CA GLY A 81 -10.58 13.51 -5.32
C GLY A 81 -11.66 13.08 -4.34
N ASP A 82 -12.80 12.78 -4.88
CA ASP A 82 -13.96 12.31 -4.12
C ASP A 82 -14.00 10.77 -4.00
N SER A 83 -15.05 10.24 -3.39
CA SER A 83 -15.22 8.81 -3.17
C SER A 83 -15.32 7.94 -4.44
N SER A 84 -15.46 8.54 -5.61
CA SER A 84 -15.47 7.79 -6.87
C SER A 84 -14.11 7.18 -7.23
N LEU A 85 -13.03 7.77 -6.67
CA LEU A 85 -11.67 7.25 -6.86
C LEU A 85 -11.36 6.02 -6.00
N THR A 86 -12.17 5.74 -4.98
CA THR A 86 -11.83 4.75 -3.94
C THR A 86 -12.41 3.37 -4.20
N GLU A 87 -13.09 3.16 -5.34
CA GLU A 87 -13.72 1.88 -5.67
C GLU A 87 -12.71 0.73 -5.60
N ASN A 88 -13.08 -0.31 -4.85
CA ASN A 88 -12.29 -1.52 -4.63
C ASN A 88 -10.93 -1.34 -3.91
N LEU A 89 -10.67 -0.17 -3.33
CA LEU A 89 -9.47 0.07 -2.54
C LEU A 89 -9.82 0.15 -1.05
N PRO A 90 -9.00 -0.42 -0.15
CA PRO A 90 -9.21 -0.29 1.28
C PRO A 90 -8.91 1.13 1.76
N GLN A 91 -9.70 1.61 2.72
CA GLN A 91 -9.43 2.84 3.45
C GLN A 91 -8.39 2.59 4.54
N VAL A 92 -7.34 3.39 4.57
CA VAL A 92 -6.40 3.43 5.70
C VAL A 92 -7.00 4.28 6.82
N MET A 93 -7.11 3.72 8.01
CA MET A 93 -7.65 4.35 9.20
C MET A 93 -6.60 4.38 10.33
N GLY A 94 -6.79 5.25 11.31
CA GLY A 94 -5.86 5.37 12.45
C GLY A 94 -4.58 6.17 12.16
N LEU A 95 -4.55 6.90 11.04
CA LEU A 95 -3.52 7.88 10.68
C LEU A 95 -4.15 9.24 10.38
N THR A 96 -3.48 10.31 10.78
CA THR A 96 -3.89 11.70 10.53
C THR A 96 -2.93 12.35 9.53
N PRO A 97 -3.31 12.43 8.24
CA PRO A 97 -2.45 13.05 7.23
C PRO A 97 -2.20 14.53 7.52
N LEU A 98 -0.94 14.96 7.41
CA LEU A 98 -0.52 16.36 7.51
C LEU A 98 -0.20 16.90 6.12
N ASP A 99 -0.89 17.97 5.72
CA ASP A 99 -0.67 18.69 4.47
C ASP A 99 -0.45 17.79 3.23
N PRO A 100 -1.37 16.84 2.96
CA PRO A 100 -1.20 15.89 1.87
C PRO A 100 -1.17 16.62 0.51
N SER A 101 -0.29 16.18 -0.39
CA SER A 101 -0.16 16.73 -1.73
C SER A 101 0.16 15.65 -2.76
N VAL A 102 -0.45 15.75 -3.93
CA VAL A 102 -0.23 14.80 -5.04
C VAL A 102 1.25 14.81 -5.46
N GLY A 103 1.83 13.62 -5.61
CA GLY A 103 3.25 13.42 -5.90
C GLY A 103 4.14 13.41 -4.65
N GLY A 104 3.64 13.87 -3.49
CA GLY A 104 4.31 13.82 -2.21
C GLY A 104 4.17 12.45 -1.53
N ARG A 105 4.94 12.23 -0.47
CA ARG A 105 4.74 11.10 0.44
C ARG A 105 3.78 11.47 1.53
N LEU A 106 2.96 10.53 1.97
CA LEU A 106 2.13 10.71 3.14
C LEU A 106 3.01 11.04 4.35
N THR A 107 2.63 12.10 5.05
CA THR A 107 3.24 12.57 6.31
C THR A 107 2.18 12.59 7.39
N VAL A 108 2.57 12.25 8.60
CA VAL A 108 1.72 12.20 9.79
C VAL A 108 2.43 12.87 10.96
N ALA A 109 1.74 13.06 12.07
CA ALA A 109 2.36 13.58 13.29
C ALA A 109 3.47 12.63 13.81
N PRO A 110 4.48 13.16 14.54
CA PRO A 110 5.60 12.35 15.01
C PRO A 110 5.19 11.12 15.83
N GLU A 111 4.11 11.20 16.59
CA GLU A 111 3.54 10.11 17.39
C GLU A 111 2.97 8.97 16.53
N GLU A 112 2.54 9.26 15.30
CA GLU A 112 1.99 8.27 14.35
C GLU A 112 3.04 7.75 13.37
N GLN A 113 4.28 8.27 13.40
CA GLN A 113 5.31 7.93 12.43
C GLN A 113 5.62 6.43 12.42
N ASN A 114 5.64 5.78 13.58
CA ASN A 114 5.84 4.34 13.67
C ASN A 114 4.72 3.57 12.93
N LYS A 115 3.46 3.97 13.09
CA LYS A 115 2.32 3.35 12.39
C LYS A 115 2.45 3.49 10.87
N LEU A 116 2.86 4.66 10.40
CA LEU A 116 3.09 4.90 8.96
C LEU A 116 4.24 4.04 8.41
N ASP A 117 5.33 3.88 9.16
CA ASP A 117 6.44 3.03 8.73
C ASP A 117 6.03 1.56 8.71
N ARG A 118 5.28 1.11 9.73
CA ARG A 118 4.70 -0.25 9.74
C ARG A 118 3.70 -0.49 8.62
N LEU A 119 2.89 0.51 8.25
CA LEU A 119 1.99 0.41 7.09
C LEU A 119 2.75 0.18 5.78
N ARG A 120 3.90 0.85 5.59
CA ARG A 120 4.76 0.65 4.41
C ARG A 120 5.33 -0.76 4.35
N GLU A 121 5.80 -1.28 5.48
CA GLU A 121 6.30 -2.64 5.59
C GLU A 121 5.19 -3.67 5.33
N PHE A 122 3.99 -3.44 5.86
CA PHE A 122 2.81 -4.27 5.59
C PHE A 122 2.47 -4.31 4.09
N PHE A 123 2.39 -3.16 3.41
CA PHE A 123 2.13 -3.14 1.97
C PHE A 123 3.22 -3.81 1.15
N ALA A 124 4.49 -3.69 1.56
CA ALA A 124 5.60 -4.38 0.92
C ALA A 124 5.44 -5.91 1.04
N ALA A 125 5.22 -6.43 2.24
CA ALA A 125 5.05 -7.87 2.49
C ALA A 125 3.84 -8.46 1.74
N ILE A 126 2.68 -7.79 1.78
CA ILE A 126 1.48 -8.19 1.02
C ILE A 126 1.74 -8.16 -0.49
N GLY A 127 2.50 -7.16 -0.97
CA GLY A 127 2.86 -7.00 -2.38
C GLY A 127 3.79 -8.10 -2.87
N GLU A 128 4.82 -8.49 -2.11
CA GLU A 128 5.75 -9.56 -2.45
C GLU A 128 5.04 -10.91 -2.61
N MET A 129 4.02 -11.17 -1.81
CA MET A 129 3.18 -12.36 -1.92
C MET A 129 2.07 -12.26 -2.99
N GLN A 130 2.00 -11.13 -3.72
CA GLN A 130 0.98 -10.85 -4.74
C GLN A 130 -0.46 -10.88 -4.19
N MET A 131 -0.65 -10.47 -2.95
CA MET A 131 -1.93 -10.51 -2.23
C MET A 131 -2.63 -9.14 -2.17
N THR A 132 -2.02 -8.08 -2.69
CA THR A 132 -2.56 -6.70 -2.65
C THR A 132 -3.96 -6.58 -3.24
N GLY A 133 -4.24 -7.26 -4.36
CA GLY A 133 -5.55 -7.24 -5.01
C GLY A 133 -6.68 -7.89 -4.21
N SER A 134 -6.36 -8.54 -3.08
CA SER A 134 -7.35 -9.13 -2.17
C SER A 134 -7.62 -8.27 -0.93
N LEU A 135 -6.88 -7.16 -0.76
CA LEU A 135 -7.18 -6.18 0.29
C LEU A 135 -8.48 -5.45 -0.04
N THR A 136 -9.40 -5.38 0.91
CA THR A 136 -10.73 -4.80 0.69
C THR A 136 -11.21 -4.02 1.92
N GLY A 137 -12.06 -3.04 1.68
CA GLY A 137 -12.75 -2.30 2.72
C GLY A 137 -11.85 -1.38 3.53
N PHE A 138 -10.98 -1.93 4.38
CA PHE A 138 -10.19 -1.12 5.30
C PHE A 138 -8.81 -1.73 5.62
N VAL A 139 -7.89 -0.87 6.06
CA VAL A 139 -6.64 -1.18 6.76
C VAL A 139 -6.61 -0.27 7.99
N ASP A 140 -6.81 -0.82 9.17
CA ASP A 140 -6.99 -0.07 10.42
C ASP A 140 -5.75 -0.18 11.31
N LEU A 141 -5.14 0.98 11.61
CA LEU A 141 -4.01 1.18 12.51
C LEU A 141 -4.43 1.98 13.76
N SER A 142 -5.72 1.98 14.12
CA SER A 142 -6.18 2.69 15.34
C SER A 142 -5.60 2.09 16.61
N SER A 143 -5.35 0.77 16.63
CA SER A 143 -4.62 0.09 17.70
C SER A 143 -3.12 0.40 17.66
N ASP A 144 -2.47 0.43 18.82
CA ASP A 144 -1.01 0.56 18.92
C ASP A 144 -0.29 -0.79 18.83
N ASN A 145 -1.03 -1.90 18.91
CA ASN A 145 -0.47 -3.25 18.96
C ASN A 145 -0.81 -4.09 17.73
N GLU A 146 -1.80 -3.70 16.94
CA GLU A 146 -2.36 -4.50 15.86
C GLU A 146 -2.61 -3.68 14.61
N ILE A 147 -2.49 -4.32 13.46
CA ILE A 147 -3.03 -3.88 12.18
C ILE A 147 -4.15 -4.83 11.80
N ARG A 148 -5.32 -4.29 11.46
CA ARG A 148 -6.51 -5.04 11.06
C ARG A 148 -6.89 -4.66 9.65
N PHE A 149 -7.21 -5.64 8.82
CA PHE A 149 -7.54 -5.35 7.43
C PHE A 149 -8.58 -6.31 6.87
N GLY A 150 -9.40 -5.79 5.95
CA GLY A 150 -10.33 -6.59 5.17
C GLY A 150 -9.62 -7.38 4.08
N TYR A 151 -9.97 -8.64 3.90
CA TYR A 151 -9.39 -9.53 2.91
C TYR A 151 -10.47 -10.32 2.17
N GLY A 152 -10.49 -10.26 0.84
CA GLY A 152 -11.57 -10.85 0.06
C GLY A 152 -12.93 -10.22 0.38
N ALA A 153 -14.01 -11.01 0.31
CA ALA A 153 -15.35 -10.49 0.54
C ALA A 153 -15.70 -10.33 2.02
N ASP A 154 -15.42 -11.36 2.84
CA ASP A 154 -16.02 -11.50 4.17
C ASP A 154 -15.01 -11.83 5.29
N LEU A 155 -13.71 -11.71 5.04
CA LEU A 155 -12.69 -11.99 6.03
C LEU A 155 -12.07 -10.68 6.55
N THR A 156 -11.85 -10.61 7.86
CA THR A 156 -10.95 -9.65 8.49
C THR A 156 -9.73 -10.39 9.01
N VAL A 157 -8.56 -9.83 8.83
CA VAL A 157 -7.29 -10.39 9.31
C VAL A 157 -6.67 -9.43 10.32
N ILE A 158 -6.10 -9.97 11.38
CA ILE A 158 -5.40 -9.24 12.44
C ILE A 158 -3.95 -9.72 12.49
N PHE A 159 -3.01 -8.80 12.31
CA PHE A 159 -1.59 -9.03 12.53
C PHE A 159 -1.08 -8.22 13.73
N PRO A 160 -0.08 -8.70 14.47
CA PRO A 160 0.62 -7.88 15.44
C PRO A 160 1.34 -6.73 14.72
N LEU A 161 1.10 -5.49 15.16
CA LEU A 161 1.70 -4.30 14.50
C LEU A 161 3.23 -4.33 14.51
N ASN A 162 3.84 -4.89 15.56
CA ASN A 162 5.29 -5.02 15.70
C ASN A 162 5.83 -6.40 15.29
N GLY A 163 5.01 -7.21 14.60
CA GLY A 163 5.38 -8.52 14.07
C GLY A 163 6.30 -8.44 12.86
N ASP A 164 6.70 -9.60 12.36
CA ASP A 164 7.41 -9.78 11.09
C ASP A 164 6.36 -9.97 9.99
N PHE A 165 6.06 -8.91 9.23
CA PHE A 165 5.00 -8.96 8.22
C PHE A 165 5.27 -9.92 7.08
N ASP A 166 6.51 -10.23 6.75
CA ASP A 166 6.84 -11.23 5.73
C ASP A 166 6.41 -12.61 6.22
N GLN A 167 6.70 -12.92 7.49
CA GLN A 167 6.27 -14.16 8.11
C GLN A 167 4.75 -14.22 8.30
N GLU A 168 4.13 -13.15 8.84
CA GLU A 168 2.66 -13.09 9.05
C GLU A 168 1.90 -13.25 7.73
N THR A 169 2.36 -12.63 6.65
CA THR A 169 1.75 -12.76 5.32
C THR A 169 1.93 -14.18 4.76
N TYR A 170 3.08 -14.80 4.97
CA TYR A 170 3.30 -16.19 4.58
C TYR A 170 2.37 -17.14 5.36
N GLU A 171 2.20 -16.95 6.65
CA GLU A 171 1.30 -17.75 7.49
C GLU A 171 -0.16 -17.52 7.10
N LEU A 172 -0.56 -16.28 6.78
CA LEU A 172 -1.87 -15.98 6.22
C LEU A 172 -2.13 -16.77 4.94
N LYS A 173 -1.19 -16.75 4.01
CA LYS A 173 -1.33 -17.48 2.75
C LYS A 173 -1.55 -18.98 3.00
N ARG A 174 -0.78 -19.57 3.89
CA ARG A 174 -0.94 -20.99 4.28
C ARG A 174 -2.27 -21.29 4.96
N ALA A 175 -2.74 -20.38 5.82
CA ALA A 175 -4.03 -20.51 6.47
C ALA A 175 -5.17 -20.50 5.44
N LEU A 176 -5.13 -19.57 4.47
CA LEU A 176 -6.11 -19.48 3.39
C LEU A 176 -6.09 -20.75 2.50
N GLU A 177 -4.92 -21.26 2.14
CA GLU A 177 -4.77 -22.53 1.40
C GLU A 177 -5.37 -23.72 2.18
N SER A 178 -5.11 -23.81 3.49
CA SER A 178 -5.69 -24.83 4.36
C SER A 178 -7.22 -24.71 4.50
N MET A 179 -7.76 -23.48 4.53
CA MET A 179 -9.22 -23.27 4.53
C MET A 179 -9.85 -23.81 3.25
N ASP A 180 -9.25 -23.53 2.09
CA ASP A 180 -9.72 -24.02 0.78
C ASP A 180 -9.69 -25.55 0.70
N GLU A 181 -8.58 -26.17 1.12
CA GLU A 181 -8.42 -27.63 1.12
C GLU A 181 -9.47 -28.34 2.00
N ARG A 182 -9.86 -27.70 3.10
CA ARG A 182 -10.87 -28.23 4.04
C ARG A 182 -12.28 -27.83 3.72
N GLY A 183 -12.50 -27.00 2.69
CA GLY A 183 -13.81 -26.45 2.35
C GLY A 183 -14.39 -25.49 3.40
N ILE A 184 -13.52 -24.82 4.17
CA ILE A 184 -13.89 -23.83 5.17
C ILE A 184 -14.08 -22.48 4.45
N ALA A 185 -15.23 -21.82 4.67
CA ALA A 185 -15.49 -20.53 4.07
C ALA A 185 -14.49 -19.47 4.58
N ARG A 186 -14.01 -18.61 3.68
CA ARG A 186 -13.15 -17.46 4.01
C ARG A 186 -14.02 -16.31 4.56
N SER A 187 -14.56 -16.50 5.77
CA SER A 187 -15.41 -15.53 6.45
C SER A 187 -15.12 -15.50 7.94
N GLY A 188 -15.37 -14.35 8.59
CA GLY A 188 -15.10 -14.15 10.00
C GLY A 188 -13.84 -13.32 10.25
N THR A 189 -13.16 -13.55 11.36
CA THR A 189 -11.92 -12.86 11.73
C THR A 189 -10.80 -13.87 11.94
N LEU A 190 -9.72 -13.72 11.20
CA LEU A 190 -8.52 -14.55 11.28
C LEU A 190 -7.47 -13.80 12.07
N ASP A 191 -7.29 -14.21 13.33
CA ASP A 191 -6.40 -13.55 14.27
C ASP A 191 -5.07 -14.29 14.38
N GLN A 192 -3.96 -13.59 14.08
CA GLN A 192 -2.59 -14.07 14.19
C GLN A 192 -1.82 -13.42 15.35
N ASN A 193 -2.50 -12.63 16.19
CA ASN A 193 -1.88 -11.93 17.32
C ASN A 193 -1.80 -12.77 18.60
N TYR A 194 -2.08 -14.07 18.53
CA TYR A 194 -2.03 -14.93 19.72
C TYR A 194 -0.61 -15.41 20.06
N GLU A 195 -0.34 -15.51 21.35
CA GLU A 195 0.87 -16.16 21.88
C GLU A 195 0.95 -17.59 21.36
N GLY A 196 2.11 -17.94 20.78
CA GLY A 196 2.38 -19.31 20.27
C GLY A 196 2.20 -19.48 18.76
N ARG A 197 2.00 -18.40 18.01
CA ARG A 197 1.90 -18.42 16.53
C ARG A 197 0.81 -19.34 16.00
N VAL A 198 -0.33 -19.34 16.67
CA VAL A 198 -1.51 -20.09 16.23
C VAL A 198 -2.51 -19.12 15.62
N THR A 199 -2.85 -19.36 14.37
CA THR A 199 -3.90 -18.61 13.69
C THR A 199 -5.27 -19.08 14.18
N HIS A 200 -6.06 -18.18 14.70
CA HIS A 200 -7.43 -18.44 15.17
C HIS A 200 -8.45 -17.86 14.18
N LEU A 201 -9.40 -18.69 13.75
CA LEU A 201 -10.54 -18.24 12.99
C LEU A 201 -11.73 -18.06 13.92
N LEU A 202 -12.12 -16.81 14.11
CA LEU A 202 -13.32 -16.43 14.85
C LEU A 202 -14.52 -16.33 13.88
N PRO A 203 -15.71 -16.84 14.22
CA PRO A 203 -16.84 -16.89 13.31
C PRO A 203 -17.35 -15.50 12.91
N ASP A 204 -17.28 -14.53 13.82
CA ASP A 204 -17.76 -13.18 13.60
C ASP A 204 -16.69 -12.32 12.90
N ARG A 205 -17.09 -11.62 11.83
CA ARG A 205 -16.23 -10.66 11.15
C ARG A 205 -16.16 -9.37 11.96
N TRP A 206 -14.97 -9.01 12.41
CA TRP A 206 -14.72 -7.70 12.99
C TRP A 206 -14.76 -6.61 11.91
N LEU A 207 -15.38 -5.46 12.23
CA LEU A 207 -15.40 -4.28 11.37
C LEU A 207 -14.96 -3.05 12.18
N PRO A 208 -14.38 -2.00 11.53
CA PRO A 208 -13.98 -0.78 12.21
C PRO A 208 -15.09 -0.16 13.06
N GLY A 209 -14.74 0.25 14.29
CA GLY A 209 -15.69 0.80 15.26
C GLY A 209 -16.43 -0.23 16.13
N GLN A 210 -16.19 -1.52 15.92
CA GLN A 210 -16.70 -2.57 16.81
C GLN A 210 -15.73 -2.82 17.98
N PRO A 211 -16.23 -3.34 19.11
CA PRO A 211 -15.37 -3.82 20.19
C PRO A 211 -14.48 -4.98 19.70
N ASP A 212 -13.39 -5.21 20.40
CA ASP A 212 -12.48 -6.30 20.07
C ASP A 212 -13.20 -7.65 20.09
N PRO A 213 -12.90 -8.55 19.15
CA PRO A 213 -13.49 -9.87 19.13
C PRO A 213 -13.08 -10.61 20.39
N THR A 214 -14.05 -11.03 21.16
CA THR A 214 -13.81 -11.84 22.36
C THR A 214 -13.69 -13.30 21.93
N PRO A 215 -12.62 -14.03 22.26
CA PRO A 215 -12.58 -15.46 22.03
C PRO A 215 -13.72 -16.12 22.80
N GLU A 216 -14.62 -16.83 22.11
CA GLU A 216 -15.64 -17.62 22.79
C GLU A 216 -14.95 -18.73 23.58
N GLY A 217 -15.03 -18.64 24.91
CA GLY A 217 -14.85 -19.76 25.82
C GLY A 217 -13.56 -19.77 26.63
N GLU A 218 -13.59 -19.15 27.79
CA GLU A 218 -13.09 -19.75 29.04
C GLU A 218 -14.25 -20.42 29.80
#